data_cee553cd459d6638d5409ae881d47e3f
#
_entry.id   cee553cd459d6638d5409ae881d47e3f
#
_cell.length_a   1.000
_cell.length_b   1.000
_cell.length_c   1.000
_cell.angle_alpha   90.00
_cell.angle_beta   90.00
_cell.angle_gamma   90.00
#
_symmetry.space_group_name_H-M   'P 1'
#
loop_
_entity.id
_entity.type
_entity.pdbx_description
1 polymer ?
#
loop_
_entity_poly.entity_id
_entity_poly.type
_entity_poly.pdbx_seq_one_letter_code
_entity_poly.pdbx_strand_id
1 'polypeptide(L)'
;MRAVTKAMSKFRLAVVQLQVSSAKADNLSRVRRLVKEAAGQGSEVVLLPECFNSPYGTSFFSAYAEKIPGESTQVLSEVASENKLYLVGGSIPEEDGGRLYNSCAVFGPDGEMIVKHRKIHLFDIDVPGKIRFQESETLSPGNRLSMFDTPFCKVGVGICYDMRFAELAQLYSRKGEQQVASRLDRWLEQLENVSLCPQAASCSSTPEPST
;
A
#
# COMPACT_ATOMS: atom_id res chain seq x y z
N MET A 1 14.86 -12.04 35.55
CA MET A 1 14.11 -12.42 34.32
C MET A 1 15.00 -12.09 33.13
N ARG A 2 15.47 -13.08 32.35
CA ARG A 2 16.23 -12.83 31.10
C ARG A 2 15.20 -12.46 30.03
N ALA A 3 15.30 -11.25 29.48
CA ALA A 3 14.59 -10.88 28.27
C ALA A 3 15.06 -11.81 27.14
N VAL A 4 14.19 -12.69 26.67
CA VAL A 4 14.43 -13.47 25.47
C VAL A 4 14.27 -12.51 24.30
N THR A 5 15.34 -11.97 23.81
CA THR A 5 15.37 -11.26 22.52
C THR A 5 15.01 -12.25 21.44
N LYS A 6 13.76 -12.21 20.96
CA LYS A 6 13.31 -12.99 19.80
C LYS A 6 14.19 -12.57 18.61
N ALA A 7 15.04 -13.47 18.15
CA ALA A 7 15.85 -13.21 16.97
C ALA A 7 14.92 -12.87 15.80
N MET A 8 15.17 -11.77 15.11
CA MET A 8 14.39 -11.39 13.93
C MET A 8 14.56 -12.46 12.86
N SER A 9 13.47 -13.13 12.51
CA SER A 9 13.46 -14.05 11.38
C SER A 9 13.48 -13.25 10.08
N LYS A 10 14.30 -13.67 9.11
CA LYS A 10 14.26 -13.12 7.76
C LYS A 10 12.94 -13.50 7.12
N PHE A 11 12.30 -12.59 6.41
CA PHE A 11 11.09 -12.85 5.63
C PHE A 11 11.21 -12.17 4.26
N ARG A 12 10.44 -12.63 3.31
CA ARG A 12 10.41 -12.07 1.97
C ARG A 12 9.19 -11.16 1.83
N LEU A 13 9.46 -9.92 1.45
CA LEU A 13 8.46 -8.92 1.15
C LEU A 13 8.41 -8.66 -0.36
N ALA A 14 7.22 -8.60 -0.92
CA ALA A 14 6.99 -8.14 -2.29
C ALA A 14 6.28 -6.78 -2.28
N VAL A 15 6.75 -5.88 -3.13
CA VAL A 15 6.07 -4.62 -3.44
C VAL A 15 5.53 -4.72 -4.86
N VAL A 16 4.23 -4.58 -5.00
CA VAL A 16 3.54 -4.70 -6.29
C VAL A 16 3.43 -3.33 -6.93
N GLN A 17 3.98 -3.19 -8.14
CA GLN A 17 3.68 -2.07 -9.02
C GLN A 17 2.54 -2.47 -9.95
N LEU A 18 1.45 -1.71 -9.92
CA LEU A 18 0.23 -2.00 -10.65
C LEU A 18 -0.09 -0.85 -11.61
N GLN A 19 -0.29 -1.18 -12.88
CA GLN A 19 -0.87 -0.23 -13.81
C GLN A 19 -2.37 -0.14 -13.55
N VAL A 20 -2.78 0.94 -12.88
CA VAL A 20 -4.18 1.21 -12.56
C VAL A 20 -4.90 1.77 -13.78
N SER A 21 -6.07 1.22 -14.09
CA SER A 21 -6.99 1.69 -15.13
C SER A 21 -8.32 2.16 -14.53
N SER A 22 -9.17 2.78 -15.35
CA SER A 22 -10.54 3.14 -14.95
C SER A 22 -11.46 1.94 -14.78
N ALA A 23 -11.09 0.75 -15.27
CA ALA A 23 -11.86 -0.47 -15.09
C ALA A 23 -11.47 -1.15 -13.75
N LYS A 24 -12.26 -0.95 -12.70
CA LYS A 24 -12.03 -1.52 -11.37
C LYS A 24 -11.84 -3.05 -11.44
N ALA A 25 -12.69 -3.76 -12.17
CA ALA A 25 -12.61 -5.21 -12.30
C ALA A 25 -11.25 -5.68 -12.86
N ASP A 26 -10.68 -4.93 -13.81
CA ASP A 26 -9.36 -5.24 -14.37
C ASP A 26 -8.26 -5.02 -13.32
N ASN A 27 -8.36 -3.96 -12.52
CA ASN A 27 -7.42 -3.69 -11.44
C ASN A 27 -7.45 -4.81 -10.40
N LEU A 28 -8.64 -5.24 -9.98
CA LEU A 28 -8.82 -6.35 -9.04
C LEU A 28 -8.29 -7.68 -9.60
N SER A 29 -8.53 -7.95 -10.88
CA SER A 29 -7.98 -9.14 -11.55
C SER A 29 -6.45 -9.13 -11.60
N ARG A 30 -5.83 -7.97 -11.89
CA ARG A 30 -4.38 -7.81 -11.85
C ARG A 30 -3.81 -8.02 -10.44
N VAL A 31 -4.49 -7.52 -9.41
CA VAL A 31 -4.10 -7.77 -8.01
C VAL A 31 -4.05 -9.26 -7.73
N ARG A 32 -5.12 -10.02 -8.05
CA ARG A 32 -5.15 -11.47 -7.83
C ARG A 32 -3.95 -12.17 -8.50
N ARG A 33 -3.66 -11.83 -9.75
CA ARG A 33 -2.56 -12.42 -10.51
C ARG A 33 -1.19 -12.08 -9.88
N LEU A 34 -0.95 -10.79 -9.59
CA LEU A 34 0.36 -10.34 -9.09
C LEU A 34 0.65 -10.82 -7.67
N VAL A 35 -0.36 -10.86 -6.79
CA VAL A 35 -0.20 -11.41 -5.44
C VAL A 35 0.08 -12.91 -5.49
N LYS A 36 -0.62 -13.65 -6.35
CA LYS A 36 -0.35 -15.08 -6.56
C LYS A 36 1.07 -15.32 -7.10
N GLU A 37 1.54 -14.48 -8.02
CA GLU A 37 2.90 -14.53 -8.52
C GLU A 37 3.93 -14.27 -7.42
N ALA A 38 3.73 -13.23 -6.60
CA ALA A 38 4.59 -12.92 -5.47
C ALA A 38 4.63 -14.07 -4.44
N ALA A 39 3.48 -14.67 -4.14
CA ALA A 39 3.37 -15.84 -3.27
C ALA A 39 4.15 -17.03 -3.83
N GLY A 40 4.04 -17.30 -5.14
CA GLY A 40 4.78 -18.34 -5.83
C GLY A 40 6.31 -18.16 -5.76
N GLN A 41 6.76 -16.92 -5.59
CA GLN A 41 8.17 -16.58 -5.35
C GLN A 41 8.56 -16.65 -3.86
N GLY A 42 7.64 -17.08 -2.99
CA GLY A 42 7.86 -17.27 -1.56
C GLY A 42 7.73 -16.00 -0.74
N SER A 43 7.00 -14.99 -1.21
CA SER A 43 6.73 -13.79 -0.42
C SER A 43 5.73 -14.09 0.69
N GLU A 44 6.05 -13.66 1.90
CA GLU A 44 5.24 -13.83 3.11
C GLU A 44 4.43 -12.58 3.45
N VAL A 45 4.87 -11.44 2.94
CA VAL A 45 4.19 -10.15 3.03
C VAL A 45 4.14 -9.54 1.64
N VAL A 46 2.98 -9.05 1.22
CA VAL A 46 2.81 -8.35 -0.06
C VAL A 46 2.20 -6.98 0.18
N LEU A 47 2.72 -5.96 -0.51
CA LEU A 47 2.25 -4.58 -0.44
C LEU A 47 1.72 -4.13 -1.80
N LEU A 48 0.49 -3.61 -1.84
CA LEU A 48 -0.14 -3.00 -3.00
C LEU A 48 0.02 -1.46 -3.00
N PRO A 49 -0.11 -0.80 -4.16
CA PRO A 49 0.02 0.66 -4.25
C PRO A 49 -1.20 1.41 -3.72
N GLU A 50 -1.04 2.73 -3.52
CA GLU A 50 -2.13 3.66 -3.23
C GLU A 50 -3.16 3.68 -4.36
N CYS A 51 -4.46 3.75 -4.02
CA CYS A 51 -5.59 3.81 -4.96
C CYS A 51 -5.53 2.71 -6.05
N PHE A 52 -5.25 1.47 -5.65
CA PHE A 52 -5.06 0.36 -6.60
C PHE A 52 -6.33 -0.01 -7.38
N ASN A 53 -7.51 0.34 -6.88
CA ASN A 53 -8.81 0.02 -7.50
C ASN A 53 -9.36 1.13 -8.41
N SER A 54 -8.74 2.32 -8.40
CA SER A 54 -9.25 3.51 -9.10
C SER A 54 -8.13 4.41 -9.60
N PRO A 55 -8.37 5.22 -10.65
CA PRO A 55 -7.47 6.32 -10.96
C PRO A 55 -7.32 7.26 -9.77
N TYR A 56 -6.12 7.81 -9.58
CA TYR A 56 -5.83 8.74 -8.51
C TYR A 56 -6.22 10.18 -8.92
N GLY A 57 -7.14 10.78 -8.17
CA GLY A 57 -7.56 12.15 -8.40
C GLY A 57 -8.89 12.49 -7.72
N THR A 58 -9.05 13.76 -7.33
CA THR A 58 -10.23 14.24 -6.59
C THR A 58 -11.55 14.04 -7.35
N SER A 59 -11.49 14.06 -8.68
CA SER A 59 -12.67 13.80 -9.55
C SER A 59 -13.09 12.32 -9.58
N PHE A 60 -12.23 11.41 -9.14
CA PHE A 60 -12.51 9.97 -9.18
C PHE A 60 -12.94 9.41 -7.82
N PHE A 61 -12.48 10.00 -6.72
CA PHE A 61 -12.65 9.40 -5.39
C PHE A 61 -14.10 9.06 -5.06
N SER A 62 -15.06 9.95 -5.31
CA SER A 62 -16.47 9.70 -5.01
C SER A 62 -17.08 8.59 -5.87
N ALA A 63 -16.67 8.50 -7.14
CA ALA A 63 -17.21 7.51 -8.08
C ALA A 63 -16.72 6.07 -7.79
N TYR A 64 -15.54 5.96 -7.20
CA TYR A 64 -14.91 4.66 -6.88
C TYR A 64 -14.98 4.30 -5.40
N ALA A 65 -15.54 5.17 -4.57
CA ALA A 65 -15.61 4.94 -3.13
C ALA A 65 -16.45 3.70 -2.80
N GLU A 66 -15.95 2.93 -1.87
CA GLU A 66 -16.61 1.74 -1.35
C GLU A 66 -16.72 1.83 0.18
N LYS A 67 -17.71 1.17 0.73
CA LYS A 67 -17.70 0.85 2.17
C LYS A 67 -16.63 -0.21 2.44
N ILE A 68 -16.08 -0.20 3.64
CA ILE A 68 -15.17 -1.26 4.10
C ILE A 68 -15.88 -2.00 5.25
N PRO A 69 -16.21 -3.29 5.09
CA PRO A 69 -15.92 -4.15 3.94
C PRO A 69 -16.76 -3.85 2.69
N GLY A 70 -16.18 -4.11 1.51
CA GLY A 70 -16.77 -3.92 0.20
C GLY A 70 -16.08 -4.80 -0.86
N GLU A 71 -16.40 -4.60 -2.14
CA GLU A 71 -15.92 -5.42 -3.25
C GLU A 71 -14.39 -5.56 -3.27
N SER A 72 -13.67 -4.42 -3.22
CA SER A 72 -12.21 -4.45 -3.26
C SER A 72 -11.60 -5.17 -2.05
N THR A 73 -12.12 -4.92 -0.86
CA THR A 73 -11.63 -5.57 0.36
C THR A 73 -11.99 -7.04 0.43
N GLN A 74 -13.10 -7.46 -0.15
CA GLN A 74 -13.44 -8.87 -0.29
C GLN A 74 -12.42 -9.62 -1.15
N VAL A 75 -12.05 -9.03 -2.30
CA VAL A 75 -10.99 -9.58 -3.16
C VAL A 75 -9.66 -9.69 -2.41
N LEU A 76 -9.29 -8.67 -1.62
CA LEU A 76 -8.05 -8.71 -0.84
C LEU A 76 -8.06 -9.82 0.22
N SER A 77 -9.17 -9.98 0.93
CA SER A 77 -9.37 -11.05 1.92
C SER A 77 -9.20 -12.44 1.30
N GLU A 78 -9.87 -12.68 0.18
CA GLU A 78 -9.77 -13.94 -0.56
C GLU A 78 -8.34 -14.21 -1.00
N VAL A 79 -7.69 -13.23 -1.62
CA VAL A 79 -6.32 -13.36 -2.14
C VAL A 79 -5.30 -13.62 -1.02
N ALA A 80 -5.43 -12.94 0.12
CA ALA A 80 -4.59 -13.19 1.29
C ALA A 80 -4.76 -14.61 1.82
N SER A 81 -6.00 -15.05 1.95
CA SER A 81 -6.34 -16.40 2.42
C SER A 81 -5.89 -17.51 1.47
N GLU A 82 -6.14 -17.35 0.17
CA GLU A 82 -5.75 -18.32 -0.86
C GLU A 82 -4.23 -18.53 -0.92
N ASN A 83 -3.46 -17.44 -0.70
CA ASN A 83 -2.00 -17.47 -0.80
C ASN A 83 -1.29 -17.57 0.56
N LYS A 84 -2.02 -17.61 1.68
CA LYS A 84 -1.49 -17.78 3.03
C LYS A 84 -0.43 -16.75 3.42
N LEU A 85 -0.64 -15.47 3.07
CA LEU A 85 0.30 -14.39 3.30
C LEU A 85 -0.34 -13.17 3.98
N TYR A 86 0.49 -12.29 4.52
CA TYR A 86 0.04 -10.98 4.96
C TYR A 86 -0.07 -10.05 3.77
N LEU A 87 -1.25 -9.44 3.58
CA LEU A 87 -1.50 -8.52 2.47
C LEU A 87 -1.79 -7.11 3.02
N VAL A 88 -0.84 -6.19 2.80
CA VAL A 88 -1.08 -4.77 2.97
C VAL A 88 -1.74 -4.27 1.69
N GLY A 89 -3.05 -4.05 1.76
CA GLY A 89 -3.93 -3.93 0.60
C GLY A 89 -3.82 -2.61 -0.17
N GLY A 90 -2.69 -1.89 -0.05
CA GLY A 90 -2.55 -0.58 -0.67
C GLY A 90 -3.59 0.39 -0.11
N SER A 91 -4.27 1.13 -0.97
CA SER A 91 -5.42 1.90 -0.50
C SER A 91 -6.54 1.99 -1.54
N ILE A 92 -7.71 2.39 -1.07
CA ILE A 92 -8.91 2.65 -1.87
C ILE A 92 -9.63 3.89 -1.34
N PRO A 93 -10.42 4.59 -2.16
CA PRO A 93 -11.41 5.54 -1.66
C PRO A 93 -12.45 4.79 -0.82
N GLU A 94 -12.59 5.16 0.45
CA GLU A 94 -13.58 4.61 1.39
C GLU A 94 -14.71 5.62 1.59
N GLU A 95 -15.97 5.16 1.56
CA GLU A 95 -17.12 5.94 2.03
C GLU A 95 -17.50 5.44 3.43
N ASP A 96 -17.56 6.35 4.41
CA ASP A 96 -18.04 6.05 5.76
C ASP A 96 -18.73 7.27 6.38
N GLY A 97 -19.99 7.11 6.73
CA GLY A 97 -20.79 8.15 7.38
C GLY A 97 -20.92 9.45 6.57
N GLY A 98 -21.00 9.37 5.26
CA GLY A 98 -21.11 10.51 4.35
C GLY A 98 -19.78 11.25 4.12
N ARG A 99 -18.64 10.65 4.51
CA ARG A 99 -17.31 11.18 4.29
C ARG A 99 -16.49 10.21 3.45
N LEU A 100 -15.55 10.75 2.69
CA LEU A 100 -14.60 9.98 1.92
C LEU A 100 -13.23 9.97 2.61
N TYR A 101 -12.54 8.83 2.54
CA TYR A 101 -11.20 8.64 3.08
C TYR A 101 -10.33 7.90 2.07
N ASN A 102 -9.03 8.08 2.17
CA ASN A 102 -8.06 7.21 1.51
C ASN A 102 -7.64 6.13 2.52
N SER A 103 -8.06 4.88 2.30
CA SER A 103 -8.03 3.84 3.33
C SER A 103 -7.33 2.57 2.87
N CYS A 104 -6.41 2.09 3.71
CA CYS A 104 -5.70 0.84 3.55
C CYS A 104 -6.28 -0.21 4.50
N ALA A 105 -6.67 -1.36 3.98
CA ALA A 105 -7.03 -2.55 4.74
C ALA A 105 -5.89 -3.56 4.69
N VAL A 106 -5.55 -4.16 5.84
CA VAL A 106 -4.52 -5.19 5.95
C VAL A 106 -5.17 -6.51 6.32
N PHE A 107 -4.78 -7.57 5.65
CA PHE A 107 -5.32 -8.92 5.84
C PHE A 107 -4.25 -9.90 6.28
N GLY A 108 -4.64 -10.82 7.16
CA GLY A 108 -3.84 -11.95 7.59
C GLY A 108 -3.89 -13.14 6.62
N PRO A 109 -3.05 -14.17 6.87
CA PRO A 109 -3.03 -15.39 6.06
C PRO A 109 -4.32 -16.22 6.10
N ASP A 110 -5.24 -15.89 7.00
CA ASP A 110 -6.59 -16.45 7.12
C ASP A 110 -7.64 -15.67 6.33
N GLY A 111 -7.27 -14.51 5.80
CA GLY A 111 -8.16 -13.59 5.10
C GLY A 111 -8.90 -12.63 6.04
N GLU A 112 -8.69 -12.70 7.35
CA GLU A 112 -9.28 -11.77 8.30
C GLU A 112 -8.63 -10.39 8.17
N MET A 113 -9.45 -9.33 8.22
CA MET A 113 -8.96 -7.95 8.22
C MET A 113 -8.35 -7.61 9.58
N ILE A 114 -7.03 -7.47 9.63
CA ILE A 114 -6.28 -7.21 10.86
C ILE A 114 -6.39 -5.74 11.28
N VAL A 115 -6.28 -4.83 10.31
CA VAL A 115 -6.29 -3.40 10.55
C VAL A 115 -6.85 -2.64 9.37
N LYS A 116 -7.52 -1.52 9.66
CA LYS A 116 -7.90 -0.50 8.68
C LYS A 116 -7.20 0.80 9.06
N HIS A 117 -6.46 1.39 8.13
CA HIS A 117 -5.77 2.67 8.29
C HIS A 117 -6.33 3.69 7.31
N ARG A 118 -6.64 4.90 7.78
CA ARG A 118 -7.01 6.05 6.97
C ARG A 118 -5.82 7.00 6.88
N LYS A 119 -5.46 7.43 5.68
CA LYS A 119 -4.39 8.40 5.42
C LYS A 119 -4.54 9.60 6.36
N ILE A 120 -3.50 9.87 7.15
CA ILE A 120 -3.55 10.93 8.17
C ILE A 120 -3.21 12.27 7.53
N HIS A 121 -2.18 12.30 6.69
CA HIS A 121 -1.70 13.52 6.05
C HIS A 121 -2.15 13.52 4.59
N LEU A 122 -3.12 14.37 4.30
CA LEU A 122 -3.63 14.56 2.94
C LEU A 122 -2.63 15.35 2.11
N PHE A 123 -2.55 15.02 0.81
CA PHE A 123 -1.65 15.69 -0.11
C PHE A 123 -2.33 16.91 -0.71
N ASP A 124 -1.94 18.07 -0.20
CA ASP A 124 -2.39 19.37 -0.71
C ASP A 124 -1.19 20.15 -1.24
N ILE A 125 -1.25 20.54 -2.50
CA ILE A 125 -0.24 21.38 -3.16
C ILE A 125 -0.95 22.46 -3.96
N ASP A 126 -0.46 23.69 -3.82
CA ASP A 126 -0.90 24.83 -4.61
C ASP A 126 0.34 25.69 -4.96
N VAL A 127 0.79 25.57 -6.20
CA VAL A 127 1.90 26.35 -6.73
C VAL A 127 1.36 27.24 -7.84
N PRO A 128 1.25 28.56 -7.62
CA PRO A 128 0.68 29.49 -8.59
C PRO A 128 1.30 29.35 -9.99
N GLY A 129 0.46 29.21 -11.01
CA GLY A 129 0.88 29.05 -12.41
C GLY A 129 1.48 27.67 -12.78
N LYS A 130 1.51 26.72 -11.86
CA LYS A 130 2.08 25.37 -12.10
C LYS A 130 1.08 24.25 -11.82
N ILE A 131 0.75 24.02 -10.56
CA ILE A 131 -0.09 22.90 -10.15
C ILE A 131 -0.92 23.26 -8.92
N ARG A 132 -2.20 22.90 -8.95
CA ARG A 132 -3.06 22.89 -7.78
C ARG A 132 -3.72 21.51 -7.70
N PHE A 133 -3.51 20.84 -6.59
CA PHE A 133 -4.14 19.57 -6.26
C PHE A 133 -4.34 19.47 -4.75
N GLN A 134 -5.56 19.25 -4.29
CA GLN A 134 -5.90 19.24 -2.87
C GLN A 134 -6.81 18.05 -2.57
N GLU A 135 -6.26 17.01 -1.95
CA GLU A 135 -7.04 15.87 -1.48
C GLU A 135 -8.11 16.31 -0.46
N SER A 136 -7.81 17.33 0.36
CA SER A 136 -8.71 17.84 1.40
C SER A 136 -10.03 18.42 0.86
N GLU A 137 -10.11 18.73 -0.42
CA GLU A 137 -11.39 19.14 -1.05
C GLU A 137 -12.40 17.99 -1.13
N THR A 138 -11.94 16.75 -1.10
CA THR A 138 -12.79 15.56 -1.29
C THR A 138 -12.66 14.57 -0.15
N LEU A 139 -11.45 14.40 0.38
CA LEU A 139 -11.14 13.40 1.40
C LEU A 139 -11.07 14.01 2.79
N SER A 140 -11.41 13.22 3.79
CA SER A 140 -11.22 13.52 5.21
C SER A 140 -9.96 12.80 5.71
N PRO A 141 -9.16 13.43 6.61
CA PRO A 141 -7.99 12.79 7.19
C PRO A 141 -8.37 11.70 8.19
N GLY A 142 -7.52 10.69 8.31
CA GLY A 142 -7.53 9.76 9.41
C GLY A 142 -7.00 10.40 10.69
N ASN A 143 -7.25 9.74 11.83
CA ASN A 143 -6.88 10.27 13.16
C ASN A 143 -6.25 9.21 14.07
N ARG A 144 -5.85 8.07 13.53
CA ARG A 144 -5.31 6.94 14.32
C ARG A 144 -4.04 6.39 13.72
N LEU A 145 -3.09 6.11 14.58
CA LEU A 145 -1.94 5.27 14.26
C LEU A 145 -2.42 3.82 14.12
N SER A 146 -1.99 3.16 13.04
CA SER A 146 -2.37 1.79 12.74
C SER A 146 -1.13 0.90 12.67
N MET A 147 -1.12 -0.15 13.48
CA MET A 147 -0.03 -1.12 13.56
C MET A 147 -0.62 -2.53 13.64
N PHE A 148 0.14 -3.50 13.16
CA PHE A 148 -0.20 -4.92 13.31
C PHE A 148 1.04 -5.76 13.57
N ASP A 149 0.82 -6.94 14.15
CA ASP A 149 1.89 -7.89 14.44
C ASP A 149 1.94 -8.97 13.36
N THR A 150 3.13 -9.34 12.98
CA THR A 150 3.42 -10.54 12.19
C THR A 150 4.34 -11.47 13.00
N PRO A 151 4.51 -12.73 12.60
CA PRO A 151 5.52 -13.58 13.21
C PRO A 151 6.94 -13.03 13.09
N PHE A 152 7.17 -12.13 12.15
CA PHE A 152 8.49 -11.59 11.81
C PHE A 152 8.79 -10.28 12.53
N CYS A 153 7.85 -9.34 12.53
CA CYS A 153 8.00 -8.00 13.10
C CYS A 153 6.66 -7.31 13.33
N LYS A 154 6.69 -6.20 14.06
CA LYS A 154 5.58 -5.23 14.09
C LYS A 154 5.67 -4.31 12.88
N VAL A 155 4.53 -4.01 12.29
CA VAL A 155 4.42 -3.19 11.08
C VAL A 155 3.54 -1.98 11.35
N GLY A 156 4.05 -0.78 11.09
CA GLY A 156 3.27 0.46 11.06
C GLY A 156 2.75 0.72 9.64
N VAL A 157 1.54 1.26 9.53
CA VAL A 157 0.90 1.56 8.24
C VAL A 157 0.85 3.06 8.01
N GLY A 158 1.26 3.49 6.83
CA GLY A 158 1.12 4.86 6.32
C GLY A 158 0.80 4.82 4.82
N ILE A 159 0.18 5.88 4.31
CA ILE A 159 -0.19 5.98 2.90
C ILE A 159 0.50 7.19 2.28
N CYS A 160 1.33 6.95 1.25
CA CYS A 160 1.92 7.96 0.38
C CYS A 160 2.50 9.16 1.14
N TYR A 161 1.79 10.30 1.19
CA TYR A 161 2.26 11.55 1.80
C TYR A 161 2.53 11.44 3.29
N ASP A 162 1.97 10.45 3.99
CA ASP A 162 2.30 10.15 5.39
C ASP A 162 3.80 9.95 5.60
N MET A 163 4.53 9.43 4.60
CA MET A 163 5.98 9.23 4.67
C MET A 163 6.80 10.52 4.81
N ARG A 164 6.24 11.67 4.47
CA ARG A 164 6.90 12.98 4.58
C ARG A 164 6.95 13.49 6.02
N PHE A 165 6.20 12.89 6.91
CA PHE A 165 6.09 13.28 8.32
C PHE A 165 6.90 12.31 9.19
N ALA A 166 8.14 12.68 9.47
CA ALA A 166 9.07 11.86 10.26
C ALA A 166 8.53 11.55 11.66
N GLU A 167 7.68 12.43 12.21
CA GLU A 167 7.01 12.28 13.50
C GLU A 167 6.14 11.02 13.53
N LEU A 168 5.44 10.71 12.42
CA LEU A 168 4.63 9.50 12.30
C LEU A 168 5.49 8.25 12.44
N ALA A 169 6.61 8.23 11.73
CA ALA A 169 7.58 7.13 11.82
C ALA A 169 8.17 6.99 13.23
N GLN A 170 8.50 8.10 13.90
CA GLN A 170 9.00 8.10 15.26
C GLN A 170 7.95 7.60 16.28
N LEU A 171 6.67 7.96 16.08
CA LEU A 171 5.58 7.48 16.91
C LEU A 171 5.40 5.96 16.78
N TYR A 172 5.46 5.44 15.57
CA TYR A 172 5.45 4.00 15.34
C TYR A 172 6.65 3.30 15.97
N SER A 173 7.85 3.87 15.83
CA SER A 173 9.08 3.34 16.45
C SER A 173 8.98 3.26 17.97
N ARG A 174 8.45 4.29 18.63
CA ARG A 174 8.27 4.33 20.08
C ARG A 174 7.19 3.37 20.58
N LYS A 175 6.13 3.15 19.79
CA LYS A 175 5.05 2.21 20.15
C LYS A 175 5.39 0.76 19.89
N GLY A 176 6.24 0.51 18.89
CA GLY A 176 6.76 -0.81 18.58
C GLY A 176 8.22 -0.87 18.99
N GLU A 177 8.58 -1.54 20.07
CA GLU A 177 9.97 -1.69 20.50
C GLU A 177 10.88 -2.38 19.45
N GLN A 178 10.40 -2.66 18.25
CA GLN A 178 11.19 -3.19 17.12
C GLN A 178 10.60 -2.75 15.77
N GLN A 179 11.37 -1.93 15.09
CA GLN A 179 11.38 -1.60 13.66
C GLN A 179 10.08 -1.16 13.00
N VAL A 180 9.96 0.13 12.89
CA VAL A 180 9.09 0.80 11.94
C VAL A 180 9.52 0.45 10.52
N ALA A 181 8.57 0.10 9.68
CA ALA A 181 8.76 0.00 8.21
C ALA A 181 9.09 1.35 7.54
N SER A 182 9.57 2.34 8.28
CA SER A 182 9.99 3.66 7.80
C SER A 182 11.49 3.76 7.49
N ARG A 183 12.20 2.65 7.37
CA ARG A 183 13.52 2.65 6.73
C ARG A 183 13.38 2.41 5.23
N LEU A 184 12.61 3.27 4.58
CA LEU A 184 12.52 3.28 3.12
C LEU A 184 13.91 3.48 2.49
N ASP A 185 14.79 4.26 3.13
CA ASP A 185 16.15 4.49 2.63
C ASP A 185 17.00 3.21 2.65
N ARG A 186 16.88 2.40 3.69
CA ARG A 186 17.55 1.09 3.75
C ARG A 186 16.79 0.01 2.96
N TRP A 187 15.54 0.28 2.63
CA TRP A 187 14.69 -0.54 1.79
C TRP A 187 15.03 -0.41 0.32
N LEU A 188 15.32 0.80 -0.15
CA LEU A 188 15.79 1.05 -1.51
C LEU A 188 17.14 0.40 -1.79
N GLU A 189 18.03 0.37 -0.80
CA GLU A 189 19.32 -0.35 -0.89
C GLU A 189 19.15 -1.89 -0.91
N GLN A 190 18.09 -2.43 -0.32
CA GLN A 190 17.79 -3.87 -0.35
C GLN A 190 16.94 -4.29 -1.57
N LEU A 191 16.29 -3.35 -2.27
CA LEU A 191 15.55 -3.62 -3.52
C LEU A 191 16.47 -3.97 -4.70
N GLU A 192 17.78 -3.75 -4.62
CA GLU A 192 18.74 -4.23 -5.62
C GLU A 192 18.77 -5.77 -5.74
N ASN A 193 18.21 -6.49 -4.76
CA ASN A 193 18.07 -7.94 -4.76
C ASN A 193 16.66 -8.47 -5.02
N VAL A 194 15.67 -7.60 -5.25
CA VAL A 194 14.33 -8.01 -5.71
C VAL A 194 14.36 -8.01 -7.22
N SER A 195 14.38 -9.19 -7.81
CA SER A 195 14.30 -9.40 -9.26
C SER A 195 13.08 -8.68 -9.81
N LEU A 196 13.30 -7.53 -10.46
CA LEU A 196 12.27 -6.82 -11.19
C LEU A 196 11.73 -7.73 -12.29
N CYS A 197 10.41 -7.82 -12.38
CA CYS A 197 9.72 -8.55 -13.44
C CYS A 197 10.27 -8.11 -14.82
N PRO A 198 10.68 -9.03 -15.74
CA PRO A 198 11.40 -8.70 -16.96
C PRO A 198 10.61 -7.91 -18.02
N GLN A 199 9.40 -7.46 -17.74
CA GLN A 199 8.54 -6.78 -18.74
C GLN A 199 8.69 -5.25 -18.80
N ALA A 200 9.59 -4.62 -18.04
CA ALA A 200 9.84 -3.18 -18.13
C ALA A 200 10.92 -2.78 -19.16
N ALA A 201 11.48 -3.70 -19.90
CA ALA A 201 12.64 -3.46 -20.78
C ALA A 201 12.31 -3.40 -22.28
N SER A 202 11.09 -2.99 -22.70
CA SER A 202 10.78 -2.82 -24.12
C SER A 202 10.03 -1.51 -24.42
N CYS A 203 10.64 -0.38 -24.03
CA CYS A 203 10.26 0.93 -24.55
C CYS A 203 11.50 1.84 -24.65
N SER A 204 12.43 1.48 -25.53
CA SER A 204 13.44 2.39 -26.04
C SER A 204 13.50 2.22 -27.56
N SER A 205 12.53 2.78 -28.27
CA SER A 205 12.68 3.10 -29.67
C SER A 205 13.20 4.53 -29.78
N THR A 206 14.50 4.67 -29.96
CA THR A 206 15.14 5.88 -30.47
C THR A 206 14.65 6.15 -31.90
N PRO A 207 14.19 7.38 -32.24
CA PRO A 207 13.99 7.71 -33.65
C PRO A 207 15.35 7.97 -34.29
N GLU A 208 15.60 7.30 -35.40
CA GLU A 208 16.74 7.59 -36.28
C GLU A 208 16.62 8.99 -36.88
N PRO A 209 17.73 9.71 -37.09
CA PRO A 209 17.70 10.99 -37.78
C PRO A 209 17.54 10.77 -39.27
N SER A 210 16.52 11.41 -39.87
CA SER A 210 16.32 11.48 -41.29
C SER A 210 17.40 12.38 -41.95
N THR A 211 18.10 11.83 -42.88
CA THR A 211 18.91 12.53 -43.90
C THR A 211 18.03 13.34 -44.83
#